data_117499b8bbd5079a11ac90ae672a6627
#
_entry.id   117499b8bbd5079a11ac90ae672a6627
#
_cell.length_a   1.000
_cell.length_b   1.000
_cell.length_c   1.000
_cell.angle_alpha   90.00
_cell.angle_beta   90.00
_cell.angle_gamma   90.00
#
_symmetry.space_group_name_H-M   'P 1'
#
loop_
_entity.id
_entity.type
_entity.pdbx_description
1 polymer ?
#
loop_
_entity_poly.entity_id
_entity_poly.type
_entity_poly.pdbx_seq_one_letter_code
_entity_poly.pdbx_strand_id
1 'polypeptide(L)'
;MVCSPAFCPALATTETAGENIKEGAFMLRHLLSPLDLSVEKIDQLIATAEHIQAHPDRFAHVADGKKLATCFYEPSTRTRLSFEAAMLNLGGGVLGFSSAQSSSAAKGESVADTVRTVGCYADIIAMRHPKEGAPMVAAMKSPVPIINAGDGGHQHPTQTLTDLLTIHSEKGRLSDLTIGLCGDLKFGRTVHSLITALVRYPGVKFVLISPEELRIPDFVREDVLKKNGVPFEEVDRLEEVMPSLDILYMTRVQRERFFNEEDYIRLKDRFILTPEKMSYANPGMIVMHPLPRVNEISVEVDDDPRAIYFKQAQYGVYIRMALIMDLLGLEEPKC
;
A
#
# COMPACT_ATOMS: atom_id res chain seq x y z
N MET A 1 -44.63 -51.86 -24.14
CA MET A 1 -45.72 -50.92 -24.45
C MET A 1 -45.22 -49.56 -24.01
N VAL A 2 -44.56 -48.84 -24.82
CA VAL A 2 -44.98 -47.77 -25.71
C VAL A 2 -46.01 -46.84 -25.06
N CYS A 3 -45.55 -45.65 -24.68
CA CYS A 3 -46.13 -44.38 -25.08
C CYS A 3 -45.23 -43.21 -24.71
N SER A 4 -44.80 -42.52 -25.73
CA SER A 4 -44.21 -41.17 -25.83
C SER A 4 -45.33 -40.17 -26.11
N PRO A 5 -45.02 -38.90 -26.37
CA PRO A 5 -44.83 -37.72 -25.51
C PRO A 5 -45.94 -36.68 -25.77
N ALA A 6 -45.93 -35.58 -25.10
CA ALA A 6 -46.27 -34.23 -25.56
C ALA A 6 -46.83 -33.37 -24.44
N PHE A 7 -46.36 -32.25 -24.19
CA PHE A 7 -46.71 -30.91 -24.63
C PHE A 7 -46.07 -29.87 -23.72
N CYS A 8 -45.26 -29.06 -24.31
CA CYS A 8 -44.80 -27.82 -23.74
C CYS A 8 -45.80 -26.73 -24.10
N PRO A 9 -46.31 -25.93 -23.16
CA PRO A 9 -46.93 -24.66 -23.51
C PRO A 9 -45.94 -23.50 -23.32
N ALA A 10 -46.10 -22.57 -24.23
CA ALA A 10 -45.32 -21.38 -24.50
C ALA A 10 -45.01 -20.50 -23.27
N LEU A 11 -43.79 -19.98 -23.28
CA LEU A 11 -43.34 -18.85 -22.45
C LEU A 11 -44.20 -17.61 -22.78
N ALA A 12 -44.98 -17.21 -21.80
CA ALA A 12 -45.61 -15.88 -21.78
C ALA A 12 -44.49 -14.88 -21.35
N THR A 13 -44.24 -13.93 -22.23
CA THR A 13 -43.43 -12.73 -21.93
C THR A 13 -44.10 -11.90 -20.87
N THR A 14 -43.61 -11.93 -19.66
CA THR A 14 -43.90 -10.91 -18.63
C THR A 14 -42.96 -9.75 -18.82
N GLU A 15 -43.51 -8.63 -19.29
CA GLU A 15 -42.89 -7.31 -19.18
C GLU A 15 -42.56 -7.07 -17.72
N THR A 16 -41.29 -7.12 -17.34
CA THR A 16 -40.84 -6.67 -16.02
C THR A 16 -40.78 -5.16 -16.01
N ALA A 17 -41.65 -4.61 -15.18
CA ALA A 17 -41.64 -3.19 -14.78
C ALA A 17 -40.22 -2.78 -14.42
N GLY A 18 -39.70 -1.74 -15.07
CA GLY A 18 -38.45 -1.10 -14.73
C GLY A 18 -38.52 -0.55 -13.32
N GLU A 19 -37.90 -1.24 -12.39
CA GLU A 19 -37.60 -0.63 -11.10
C GLU A 19 -36.55 0.47 -11.36
N ASN A 20 -37.02 1.72 -11.19
CA ASN A 20 -36.17 2.89 -11.04
C ASN A 20 -35.23 2.63 -9.86
N ILE A 21 -34.01 2.18 -10.14
CA ILE A 21 -32.92 2.22 -9.18
C ILE A 21 -32.70 3.70 -8.90
N LYS A 22 -33.05 4.12 -7.69
CA LYS A 22 -32.78 5.47 -7.20
C LYS A 22 -31.29 5.74 -7.40
N GLU A 23 -30.94 6.64 -8.30
CA GLU A 23 -29.65 7.30 -8.35
C GLU A 23 -29.41 7.93 -6.97
N GLY A 24 -28.46 7.39 -6.19
CA GLY A 24 -28.12 7.90 -4.86
C GLY A 24 -27.66 6.86 -3.84
N ALA A 25 -27.59 5.59 -4.18
CA ALA A 25 -26.89 4.65 -3.31
C ALA A 25 -25.38 4.95 -3.38
N PHE A 26 -24.85 5.61 -2.37
CA PHE A 26 -23.41 5.84 -2.16
C PHE A 26 -22.76 4.44 -2.07
N MET A 27 -22.20 3.98 -3.18
CA MET A 27 -21.54 2.68 -3.20
C MET A 27 -20.34 2.76 -2.28
N LEU A 28 -20.35 1.98 -1.20
CA LEU A 28 -19.31 1.96 -0.20
C LEU A 28 -17.97 1.65 -0.86
N ARG A 29 -17.03 2.60 -0.81
CA ARG A 29 -15.72 2.45 -1.39
C ARG A 29 -14.76 1.85 -0.38
N HIS A 30 -13.93 0.90 -0.81
CA HIS A 30 -12.86 0.29 -0.03
C HIS A 30 -11.52 0.51 -0.73
N LEU A 31 -10.42 0.42 0.00
CA LEU A 31 -9.07 0.35 -0.58
C LEU A 31 -8.44 -0.99 -0.22
N LEU A 32 -8.43 -1.94 -1.14
CA LEU A 32 -7.93 -3.30 -0.94
C LEU A 32 -6.63 -3.54 -1.70
N SER A 33 -6.47 -2.88 -2.85
CA SER A 33 -5.32 -2.97 -3.76
C SER A 33 -4.91 -1.58 -4.26
N PRO A 34 -3.66 -1.33 -4.64
CA PRO A 34 -3.26 -0.10 -5.34
C PRO A 34 -4.02 0.13 -6.66
N LEU A 35 -4.54 -0.95 -7.27
CA LEU A 35 -5.29 -0.90 -8.52
C LEU A 35 -6.76 -0.47 -8.34
N ASP A 36 -7.27 -0.39 -7.12
CA ASP A 36 -8.62 0.12 -6.84
C ASP A 36 -8.73 1.64 -7.11
N LEU A 37 -7.59 2.31 -7.24
CA LEU A 37 -7.50 3.73 -7.55
C LEU A 37 -7.01 3.94 -8.98
N SER A 38 -7.68 4.82 -9.74
CA SER A 38 -7.15 5.30 -11.01
C SER A 38 -5.92 6.19 -10.80
N VAL A 39 -5.16 6.47 -11.86
CA VAL A 39 -4.00 7.39 -11.79
C VAL A 39 -4.47 8.77 -11.36
N GLU A 40 -5.54 9.28 -11.96
CA GLU A 40 -6.14 10.58 -11.63
C GLU A 40 -6.55 10.66 -10.15
N LYS A 41 -7.06 9.53 -9.60
CA LYS A 41 -7.44 9.48 -8.17
C LYS A 41 -6.23 9.48 -7.26
N ILE A 42 -5.15 8.81 -7.64
CA ILE A 42 -3.88 8.86 -6.90
C ILE A 42 -3.32 10.29 -6.93
N ASP A 43 -3.31 10.94 -8.09
CA ASP A 43 -2.81 12.31 -8.23
C ASP A 43 -3.65 13.30 -7.39
N GLN A 44 -4.97 13.13 -7.31
CA GLN A 44 -5.84 13.90 -6.42
C GLN A 44 -5.49 13.68 -4.94
N LEU A 45 -5.29 12.43 -4.52
CA LEU A 45 -4.91 12.13 -3.14
C LEU A 45 -3.54 12.72 -2.79
N ILE A 46 -2.58 12.70 -3.73
CA ILE A 46 -1.27 13.33 -3.56
C ILE A 46 -1.45 14.85 -3.38
N ALA A 47 -2.20 15.51 -4.26
CA ALA A 47 -2.45 16.94 -4.15
C ALA A 47 -3.11 17.33 -2.82
N THR A 48 -4.12 16.57 -2.38
CA THR A 48 -4.75 16.76 -1.06
C THR A 48 -3.74 16.55 0.07
N ALA A 49 -2.88 15.52 0.00
CA ALA A 49 -1.88 15.26 1.03
C ALA A 49 -0.82 16.37 1.11
N GLU A 50 -0.39 16.92 -0.02
CA GLU A 50 0.52 18.07 -0.08
C GLU A 50 -0.13 19.34 0.47
N HIS A 51 -1.43 19.56 0.21
CA HIS A 51 -2.18 20.65 0.80
C HIS A 51 -2.31 20.50 2.32
N ILE A 52 -2.58 19.29 2.83
CA ILE A 52 -2.57 18.99 4.27
C ILE A 52 -1.20 19.29 4.88
N GLN A 53 -0.13 18.86 4.22
CA GLN A 53 1.25 19.13 4.69
C GLN A 53 1.55 20.63 4.78
N ALA A 54 1.11 21.40 3.80
CA ALA A 54 1.34 22.86 3.76
C ALA A 54 0.50 23.61 4.79
N HIS A 55 -0.68 23.13 5.14
CA HIS A 55 -1.66 23.82 5.98
C HIS A 55 -2.34 22.88 7.02
N PRO A 56 -1.58 22.20 7.88
CA PRO A 56 -2.11 21.14 8.74
C PRO A 56 -3.23 21.61 9.69
N ASP A 57 -3.11 22.84 10.20
CA ASP A 57 -4.11 23.41 11.15
C ASP A 57 -5.50 23.55 10.53
N ARG A 58 -5.61 23.74 9.22
CA ARG A 58 -6.89 23.84 8.53
C ARG A 58 -7.67 22.54 8.52
N PHE A 59 -6.98 21.42 8.61
CA PHE A 59 -7.57 20.08 8.56
C PHE A 59 -7.87 19.49 9.95
N ALA A 60 -7.49 20.17 11.02
CA ALA A 60 -7.53 19.65 12.39
C ALA A 60 -8.95 19.31 12.90
N HIS A 61 -10.01 19.72 12.21
CA HIS A 61 -11.41 19.50 12.57
C HIS A 61 -12.25 18.86 11.45
N VAL A 62 -11.62 18.41 10.36
CA VAL A 62 -12.36 17.88 9.20
C VAL A 62 -13.09 16.57 9.52
N ALA A 63 -12.57 15.77 10.44
CA ALA A 63 -13.15 14.51 10.85
C ALA A 63 -13.75 14.56 12.27
N ASP A 64 -14.17 15.75 12.77
CA ASP A 64 -14.81 15.86 14.08
C ASP A 64 -16.00 14.90 14.19
N GLY A 65 -16.06 14.14 15.29
CA GLY A 65 -17.10 13.14 15.56
C GLY A 65 -16.93 11.80 14.79
N LYS A 66 -16.02 11.70 13.82
CA LYS A 66 -15.71 10.46 13.11
C LYS A 66 -14.74 9.59 13.89
N LYS A 67 -14.81 8.27 13.67
CA LYS A 67 -13.97 7.29 14.34
C LYS A 67 -13.35 6.33 13.34
N LEU A 68 -12.02 6.14 13.44
CA LEU A 68 -11.26 5.10 12.76
C LEU A 68 -11.07 3.90 13.70
N ALA A 69 -11.37 2.70 13.22
CA ALA A 69 -10.96 1.48 13.92
C ALA A 69 -9.69 0.91 13.29
N THR A 70 -8.66 0.66 14.12
CA THR A 70 -7.43 -0.04 13.73
C THR A 70 -7.53 -1.51 14.15
N CYS A 71 -7.89 -2.41 13.22
CA CYS A 71 -8.05 -3.85 13.46
C CYS A 71 -6.80 -4.60 13.02
N PHE A 72 -5.79 -4.69 13.90
CA PHE A 72 -4.49 -5.29 13.59
C PHE A 72 -4.38 -6.69 14.19
N TYR A 73 -4.51 -7.72 13.35
CA TYR A 73 -4.39 -9.12 13.77
C TYR A 73 -2.94 -9.59 13.89
N GLU A 74 -2.00 -8.84 13.33
CA GLU A 74 -0.55 -9.01 13.51
C GLU A 74 0.11 -7.70 13.92
N PRO A 75 1.22 -7.73 14.67
CA PRO A 75 1.92 -6.53 15.13
C PRO A 75 2.41 -5.66 13.96
N SER A 76 2.13 -4.36 14.03
CA SER A 76 2.65 -3.37 13.09
C SER A 76 2.66 -1.99 13.73
N THR A 77 3.77 -1.62 14.34
CA THR A 77 3.89 -0.35 15.06
C THR A 77 3.70 0.86 14.14
N ARG A 78 4.48 0.95 13.08
CA ARG A 78 4.47 2.13 12.17
C ARG A 78 3.15 2.33 11.47
N THR A 79 2.61 1.29 10.82
CA THR A 79 1.37 1.40 10.05
C THR A 79 0.20 1.77 10.96
N ARG A 80 0.10 1.14 12.12
CA ARG A 80 -0.95 1.42 13.10
C ARG A 80 -0.87 2.86 13.60
N LEU A 81 0.28 3.26 14.15
CA LEU A 81 0.47 4.62 14.68
C LEU A 81 0.28 5.69 13.60
N SER A 82 0.68 5.42 12.35
CA SER A 82 0.47 6.36 11.26
C SER A 82 -1.01 6.54 10.90
N PHE A 83 -1.83 5.48 10.95
CA PHE A 83 -3.28 5.61 10.77
C PHE A 83 -3.94 6.34 11.94
N GLU A 84 -3.53 6.01 13.17
CA GLU A 84 -4.05 6.66 14.38
C GLU A 84 -3.69 8.15 14.39
N ALA A 85 -2.44 8.50 14.08
CA ALA A 85 -1.99 9.88 13.94
C ALA A 85 -2.76 10.61 12.83
N ALA A 86 -2.98 9.97 11.67
CA ALA A 86 -3.73 10.57 10.57
C ALA A 86 -5.17 10.94 11.00
N MET A 87 -5.87 10.02 11.68
CA MET A 87 -7.23 10.31 12.14
C MET A 87 -7.28 11.37 13.24
N LEU A 88 -6.33 11.33 14.19
CA LEU A 88 -6.24 12.32 15.26
C LEU A 88 -5.90 13.72 14.71
N ASN A 89 -5.02 13.81 13.71
CA ASN A 89 -4.69 15.08 13.06
C ASN A 89 -5.88 15.68 12.28
N LEU A 90 -6.85 14.87 11.91
CA LEU A 90 -8.11 15.31 11.30
C LEU A 90 -9.20 15.68 12.34
N GLY A 91 -8.90 15.58 13.64
CA GLY A 91 -9.87 15.83 14.73
C GLY A 91 -10.77 14.64 15.09
N GLY A 92 -10.57 13.49 14.43
CA GLY A 92 -11.37 12.30 14.70
C GLY A 92 -10.87 11.47 15.90
N GLY A 93 -11.63 10.44 16.26
CA GLY A 93 -11.28 9.50 17.32
C GLY A 93 -10.71 8.19 16.75
N VAL A 94 -9.98 7.45 17.60
CA VAL A 94 -9.45 6.14 17.25
C VAL A 94 -9.84 5.08 18.27
N LEU A 95 -10.08 3.85 17.79
CA LEU A 95 -10.31 2.67 18.59
C LEU A 95 -9.71 1.44 17.88
N GLY A 96 -9.59 0.31 18.55
CA GLY A 96 -9.10 -0.91 17.88
C GLY A 96 -8.29 -1.83 18.77
N PHE A 97 -7.59 -2.76 18.13
CA PHE A 97 -6.72 -3.73 18.78
C PHE A 97 -5.42 -3.93 17.97
N SER A 98 -4.36 -4.40 18.64
CA SER A 98 -3.00 -4.49 18.08
C SER A 98 -2.54 -5.94 17.78
N SER A 99 -3.34 -6.94 18.17
CA SER A 99 -3.06 -8.36 17.90
C SER A 99 -4.34 -9.18 17.95
N ALA A 100 -4.34 -10.35 17.30
CA ALA A 100 -5.44 -11.29 17.39
C ALA A 100 -5.71 -11.71 18.84
N GLN A 101 -4.65 -11.87 19.65
CA GLN A 101 -4.74 -12.28 21.04
C GLN A 101 -5.44 -11.25 21.94
N SER A 102 -5.37 -9.97 21.60
CA SER A 102 -6.05 -8.89 22.33
C SER A 102 -7.48 -8.61 21.83
N SER A 103 -8.03 -9.49 20.99
CA SER A 103 -9.36 -9.35 20.38
C SER A 103 -10.20 -10.61 20.53
N SER A 104 -11.48 -10.55 20.14
CA SER A 104 -12.39 -11.71 20.09
C SER A 104 -11.94 -12.79 19.10
N ALA A 105 -11.01 -12.51 18.20
CA ALA A 105 -10.41 -13.51 17.32
C ALA A 105 -9.71 -14.63 18.11
N ALA A 106 -9.16 -14.34 19.30
CA ALA A 106 -8.61 -15.33 20.22
C ALA A 106 -9.66 -16.38 20.69
N LYS A 107 -10.94 -16.03 20.62
CA LYS A 107 -12.08 -16.90 20.95
C LYS A 107 -12.68 -17.58 19.70
N GLY A 108 -12.10 -17.36 18.52
CA GLY A 108 -12.58 -17.94 17.25
C GLY A 108 -13.58 -17.07 16.49
N GLU A 109 -13.75 -15.77 16.84
CA GLU A 109 -14.60 -14.87 16.09
C GLU A 109 -14.10 -14.70 14.65
N SER A 110 -15.00 -14.76 13.69
CA SER A 110 -14.67 -14.61 12.27
C SER A 110 -14.36 -13.12 11.92
N VAL A 111 -13.53 -12.92 10.87
CA VAL A 111 -13.29 -11.57 10.32
C VAL A 111 -14.60 -10.89 9.95
N ALA A 112 -15.57 -11.63 9.40
CA ALA A 112 -16.87 -11.11 8.99
C ALA A 112 -17.69 -10.57 10.18
N ASP A 113 -17.69 -11.27 11.31
CA ASP A 113 -18.41 -10.85 12.51
C ASP A 113 -17.69 -9.68 13.20
N THR A 114 -16.34 -9.75 13.25
CA THR A 114 -15.54 -8.64 13.78
C THR A 114 -15.84 -7.33 13.05
N VAL A 115 -15.79 -7.32 11.69
CA VAL A 115 -16.00 -6.05 10.98
C VAL A 115 -17.43 -5.54 11.05
N ARG A 116 -18.43 -6.42 11.16
CA ARG A 116 -19.83 -6.02 11.41
C ARG A 116 -19.99 -5.38 12.78
N THR A 117 -19.38 -5.98 13.80
CA THR A 117 -19.42 -5.48 15.17
C THR A 117 -18.68 -4.14 15.28
N VAL A 118 -17.45 -4.07 14.76
CA VAL A 118 -16.63 -2.86 14.79
C VAL A 118 -17.28 -1.74 13.97
N GLY A 119 -17.94 -2.06 12.86
CA GLY A 119 -18.70 -1.10 12.05
C GLY A 119 -19.90 -0.46 12.78
N CYS A 120 -20.33 -1.03 13.92
CA CYS A 120 -21.31 -0.36 14.79
C CYS A 120 -20.66 0.75 15.63
N TYR A 121 -19.34 0.79 15.74
CA TYR A 121 -18.59 1.70 16.63
C TYR A 121 -17.75 2.71 15.89
N ALA A 122 -17.37 2.44 14.63
CA ALA A 122 -16.47 3.23 13.81
C ALA A 122 -17.08 3.55 12.45
N ASP A 123 -16.61 4.64 11.85
CA ASP A 123 -17.03 5.10 10.52
C ASP A 123 -16.15 4.51 9.40
N ILE A 124 -14.94 4.04 9.74
CA ILE A 124 -13.95 3.47 8.80
C ILE A 124 -13.04 2.49 9.54
N ILE A 125 -12.58 1.45 8.87
CA ILE A 125 -11.72 0.41 9.45
C ILE A 125 -10.43 0.27 8.64
N ALA A 126 -9.27 0.43 9.30
CA ALA A 126 -7.98 0.02 8.78
C ALA A 126 -7.65 -1.37 9.32
N MET A 127 -7.57 -2.36 8.42
CA MET A 127 -7.35 -3.77 8.78
C MET A 127 -5.98 -4.25 8.34
N ARG A 128 -5.24 -4.87 9.26
CA ARG A 128 -4.02 -5.64 8.95
C ARG A 128 -4.18 -7.09 9.39
N HIS A 129 -3.90 -8.03 8.48
CA HIS A 129 -4.15 -9.45 8.72
C HIS A 129 -3.02 -10.33 8.18
N PRO A 130 -2.61 -11.43 8.86
CA PRO A 130 -1.58 -12.33 8.37
C PRO A 130 -2.01 -13.17 7.16
N LYS A 131 -3.33 -13.39 6.98
CA LYS A 131 -3.87 -14.15 5.85
C LYS A 131 -4.18 -13.24 4.68
N GLU A 132 -3.70 -13.62 3.52
CA GLU A 132 -3.99 -12.95 2.24
C GLU A 132 -5.49 -12.97 1.93
N GLY A 133 -6.01 -11.88 1.38
CA GLY A 133 -7.43 -11.72 1.04
C GLY A 133 -8.38 -11.48 2.23
N ALA A 134 -7.91 -11.51 3.49
CA ALA A 134 -8.79 -11.23 4.63
C ALA A 134 -9.46 -9.85 4.57
N PRO A 135 -8.80 -8.75 4.16
CA PRO A 135 -9.46 -7.46 3.95
C PRO A 135 -10.55 -7.49 2.86
N MET A 136 -10.41 -8.34 1.84
CA MET A 136 -11.46 -8.53 0.81
C MET A 136 -12.71 -9.17 1.42
N VAL A 137 -12.54 -10.22 2.24
CA VAL A 137 -13.66 -10.83 2.99
C VAL A 137 -14.30 -9.83 3.94
N ALA A 138 -13.49 -9.00 4.61
CA ALA A 138 -13.96 -7.92 5.46
C ALA A 138 -14.83 -6.92 4.68
N ALA A 139 -14.34 -6.45 3.51
CA ALA A 139 -15.04 -5.50 2.66
C ALA A 139 -16.42 -5.99 2.20
N MET A 140 -16.56 -7.29 1.89
CA MET A 140 -17.85 -7.91 1.51
C MET A 140 -18.90 -7.89 2.62
N LYS A 141 -18.50 -7.70 3.88
CA LYS A 141 -19.37 -7.84 5.06
C LYS A 141 -19.42 -6.59 5.93
N SER A 142 -18.53 -5.64 5.72
CA SER A 142 -18.45 -4.41 6.50
C SER A 142 -19.54 -3.41 6.11
N PRO A 143 -20.21 -2.78 7.08
CA PRO A 143 -21.12 -1.66 6.82
C PRO A 143 -20.39 -0.32 6.60
N VAL A 144 -19.05 -0.28 6.78
CA VAL A 144 -18.21 0.91 6.66
C VAL A 144 -17.01 0.64 5.76
N PRO A 145 -16.33 1.67 5.20
CA PRO A 145 -15.14 1.50 4.40
C PRO A 145 -14.05 0.66 5.07
N ILE A 146 -13.42 -0.23 4.30
CA ILE A 146 -12.25 -1.02 4.72
C ILE A 146 -11.02 -0.51 3.99
N ILE A 147 -9.93 -0.28 4.74
CA ILE A 147 -8.59 -0.03 4.21
C ILE A 147 -7.73 -1.24 4.51
N ASN A 148 -7.14 -1.85 3.48
CA ASN A 148 -6.11 -2.86 3.63
C ASN A 148 -4.80 -2.21 4.12
N ALA A 149 -4.46 -2.41 5.39
CA ALA A 149 -3.21 -1.96 6.01
C ALA A 149 -2.09 -3.01 5.94
N GLY A 150 -2.25 -4.00 5.06
CA GLY A 150 -1.33 -5.11 4.80
C GLY A 150 -1.96 -6.48 5.07
N ASP A 151 -1.92 -7.39 4.08
CA ASP A 151 -2.43 -8.75 4.19
C ASP A 151 -1.37 -9.78 3.79
N GLY A 152 -0.76 -10.40 4.78
CA GLY A 152 0.25 -11.44 4.59
C GLY A 152 1.42 -10.99 3.69
N GLY A 153 1.71 -11.79 2.66
CA GLY A 153 2.69 -11.48 1.61
C GLY A 153 2.13 -10.75 0.39
N HIS A 154 0.83 -10.50 0.35
CA HIS A 154 0.09 -10.12 -0.86
C HIS A 154 0.15 -8.61 -1.15
N GLN A 155 -0.56 -7.76 -0.40
CA GLN A 155 -0.73 -6.33 -0.72
C GLN A 155 -0.44 -5.41 0.47
N HIS A 156 0.00 -4.19 0.15
CA HIS A 156 0.08 -3.09 1.12
C HIS A 156 -0.22 -1.74 0.44
N PRO A 157 -1.48 -1.51 -0.01
CA PRO A 157 -1.82 -0.36 -0.85
C PRO A 157 -1.48 0.98 -0.23
N THR A 158 -1.58 1.11 1.09
CA THR A 158 -1.27 2.37 1.76
C THR A 158 0.24 2.64 1.89
N GLN A 159 1.09 1.61 1.81
CA GLN A 159 2.53 1.82 1.66
C GLN A 159 2.85 2.32 0.25
N THR A 160 2.20 1.76 -0.77
CA THR A 160 2.34 2.23 -2.15
C THR A 160 1.96 3.72 -2.27
N LEU A 161 0.84 4.14 -1.67
CA LEU A 161 0.46 5.56 -1.65
C LEU A 161 1.49 6.43 -0.91
N THR A 162 2.06 5.93 0.20
CA THR A 162 3.15 6.61 0.92
C THR A 162 4.36 6.81 0.02
N ASP A 163 4.75 5.77 -0.71
CA ASP A 163 5.91 5.79 -1.60
C ASP A 163 5.68 6.75 -2.78
N LEU A 164 4.48 6.74 -3.38
CA LEU A 164 4.13 7.65 -4.47
C LEU A 164 4.12 9.11 -4.02
N LEU A 165 3.51 9.43 -2.85
CA LEU A 165 3.57 10.80 -2.30
C LEU A 165 5.02 11.21 -2.03
N THR A 166 5.84 10.32 -1.48
CA THR A 166 7.24 10.59 -1.20
C THR A 166 8.00 10.94 -2.50
N ILE A 167 7.82 10.12 -3.54
CA ILE A 167 8.44 10.35 -4.84
C ILE A 167 7.98 11.69 -5.42
N HIS A 168 6.67 11.95 -5.41
CA HIS A 168 6.12 13.19 -5.97
C HIS A 168 6.63 14.43 -5.21
N SER A 169 6.60 14.40 -3.87
CA SER A 169 7.05 15.55 -3.06
C SER A 169 8.57 15.84 -3.18
N GLU A 170 9.40 14.80 -3.39
CA GLU A 170 10.86 14.98 -3.50
C GLU A 170 11.35 15.18 -4.94
N LYS A 171 10.61 14.68 -5.94
CA LYS A 171 10.98 14.74 -7.36
C LYS A 171 10.09 15.68 -8.20
N GLY A 172 8.96 16.11 -7.67
CA GLY A 172 7.97 16.92 -8.39
C GLY A 172 7.22 16.17 -9.50
N ARG A 173 7.40 14.85 -9.63
CA ARG A 173 6.81 14.03 -10.69
C ARG A 173 6.80 12.56 -10.33
N LEU A 174 5.97 11.77 -11.03
CA LEU A 174 5.95 10.30 -11.00
C LEU A 174 6.34 9.69 -12.36
N SER A 175 6.53 10.51 -13.38
CA SER A 175 6.96 10.13 -14.75
C SER A 175 8.46 10.38 -14.97
N ASP A 176 9.02 9.74 -16.01
CA ASP A 176 10.41 9.92 -16.45
C ASP A 176 11.43 9.74 -15.32
N LEU A 177 11.29 8.65 -14.58
CA LEU A 177 12.13 8.28 -13.43
C LEU A 177 12.86 6.96 -13.66
N THR A 178 14.12 6.90 -13.25
CA THR A 178 14.90 5.65 -13.14
C THR A 178 14.94 5.22 -11.68
N ILE A 179 14.31 4.08 -11.37
CA ILE A 179 14.08 3.60 -10.01
C ILE A 179 14.86 2.32 -9.76
N GLY A 180 15.84 2.39 -8.89
CA GLY A 180 16.57 1.23 -8.38
C GLY A 180 15.81 0.59 -7.21
N LEU A 181 15.48 -0.68 -7.34
CA LEU A 181 14.88 -1.48 -6.28
C LEU A 181 15.92 -2.48 -5.80
N CYS A 182 16.37 -2.36 -4.54
CA CYS A 182 17.53 -3.09 -4.05
C CYS A 182 17.22 -3.97 -2.83
N GLY A 183 17.65 -5.23 -2.87
CA GLY A 183 17.59 -6.19 -1.77
C GLY A 183 16.71 -7.40 -2.05
N ASP A 184 15.70 -7.66 -1.22
CA ASP A 184 14.77 -8.77 -1.38
C ASP A 184 13.61 -8.39 -2.31
N LEU A 185 13.78 -8.67 -3.60
CA LEU A 185 12.75 -8.41 -4.61
C LEU A 185 11.78 -9.58 -4.77
N LYS A 186 12.16 -10.78 -4.25
CA LYS A 186 11.34 -11.99 -4.37
C LYS A 186 10.13 -11.98 -3.44
N PHE A 187 10.34 -11.61 -2.18
CA PHE A 187 9.30 -11.60 -1.15
C PHE A 187 8.83 -10.19 -0.78
N GLY A 188 9.41 -9.18 -1.43
CA GLY A 188 9.15 -7.77 -1.17
C GLY A 188 7.81 -7.29 -1.70
N ARG A 189 6.68 -7.56 -1.03
CA ARG A 189 5.34 -7.10 -1.44
C ARG A 189 5.26 -5.59 -1.70
N THR A 190 6.01 -4.77 -0.96
CA THR A 190 6.06 -3.31 -1.16
C THR A 190 6.67 -2.96 -2.52
N VAL A 191 7.71 -3.70 -2.93
CA VAL A 191 8.32 -3.58 -4.26
C VAL A 191 7.32 -3.96 -5.35
N HIS A 192 6.65 -5.11 -5.21
CA HIS A 192 5.68 -5.57 -6.21
C HIS A 192 4.53 -4.58 -6.38
N SER A 193 3.97 -4.08 -5.27
CA SER A 193 2.90 -3.09 -5.29
C SER A 193 3.35 -1.74 -5.86
N LEU A 194 4.58 -1.30 -5.56
CA LEU A 194 5.15 -0.06 -6.09
C LEU A 194 5.38 -0.15 -7.60
N ILE A 195 5.96 -1.26 -8.09
CA ILE A 195 6.10 -1.53 -9.53
C ILE A 195 4.73 -1.47 -10.20
N THR A 196 3.74 -2.20 -9.68
CA THR A 196 2.38 -2.26 -10.24
C THR A 196 1.72 -0.87 -10.31
N ALA A 197 2.01 0.02 -9.38
CA ALA A 197 1.52 1.38 -9.40
C ALA A 197 2.26 2.24 -10.43
N LEU A 198 3.58 2.18 -10.46
CA LEU A 198 4.43 3.07 -11.26
C LEU A 198 4.47 2.71 -12.75
N VAL A 199 4.21 1.47 -13.16
CA VAL A 199 4.10 1.11 -14.58
C VAL A 199 2.98 1.85 -15.31
N ARG A 200 2.08 2.49 -14.58
CA ARG A 200 0.98 3.31 -15.12
C ARG A 200 1.41 4.75 -15.47
N TYR A 201 2.63 5.16 -15.07
CA TYR A 201 3.19 6.47 -15.36
C TYR A 201 4.20 6.39 -16.50
N PRO A 202 4.17 7.33 -17.46
CA PRO A 202 5.05 7.26 -18.64
C PRO A 202 6.52 7.49 -18.28
N GLY A 203 7.42 6.88 -19.06
CA GLY A 203 8.87 7.13 -18.98
C GLY A 203 9.57 6.53 -17.75
N VAL A 204 8.86 5.73 -16.93
CA VAL A 204 9.46 5.04 -15.78
C VAL A 204 10.33 3.88 -16.27
N LYS A 205 11.50 3.70 -15.64
CA LYS A 205 12.42 2.57 -15.84
C LYS A 205 12.79 1.97 -14.50
N PHE A 206 12.96 0.64 -14.46
CA PHE A 206 13.38 -0.05 -13.24
C PHE A 206 14.76 -0.65 -13.38
N VAL A 207 15.56 -0.52 -12.32
CA VAL A 207 16.82 -1.26 -12.12
C VAL A 207 16.60 -2.19 -10.93
N LEU A 208 16.56 -3.49 -11.19
CA LEU A 208 16.27 -4.53 -10.21
C LEU A 208 17.58 -5.08 -9.66
N ILE A 209 17.95 -4.67 -8.45
CA ILE A 209 19.26 -4.93 -7.84
C ILE A 209 19.10 -6.01 -6.78
N SER A 210 19.44 -7.24 -7.12
CA SER A 210 19.28 -8.37 -6.21
C SER A 210 20.22 -9.53 -6.55
N PRO A 211 20.57 -10.39 -5.58
CA PRO A 211 21.21 -11.67 -5.90
C PRO A 211 20.20 -12.56 -6.64
N GLU A 212 20.70 -13.57 -7.33
CA GLU A 212 19.88 -14.46 -8.17
C GLU A 212 18.72 -15.10 -7.41
N GLU A 213 18.94 -15.50 -6.16
CA GLU A 213 17.95 -16.17 -5.30
C GLU A 213 16.82 -15.26 -4.85
N LEU A 214 17.02 -13.94 -4.88
CA LEU A 214 16.07 -12.91 -4.45
C LEU A 214 15.56 -12.05 -5.62
N ARG A 215 15.71 -12.49 -6.86
CA ARG A 215 15.18 -11.83 -8.06
C ARG A 215 13.66 -11.70 -8.00
N ILE A 216 13.19 -10.70 -8.74
CA ILE A 216 11.75 -10.44 -8.88
C ILE A 216 11.02 -11.68 -9.42
N PRO A 217 9.84 -12.05 -8.89
CA PRO A 217 9.07 -13.19 -9.38
C PRO A 217 8.58 -13.01 -10.81
N ASP A 218 8.41 -14.15 -11.51
CA ASP A 218 7.96 -14.17 -12.89
C ASP A 218 6.64 -13.43 -13.11
N PHE A 219 5.69 -13.53 -12.19
CA PHE A 219 4.41 -12.84 -12.34
C PHE A 219 4.56 -11.30 -12.36
N VAL A 220 5.55 -10.72 -11.65
CA VAL A 220 5.83 -9.28 -11.75
C VAL A 220 6.60 -8.97 -13.03
N ARG A 221 7.59 -9.80 -13.36
CA ARG A 221 8.42 -9.61 -14.54
C ARG A 221 7.63 -9.72 -15.83
N GLU A 222 6.84 -10.79 -16.00
CA GLU A 222 6.10 -11.07 -17.25
C GLU A 222 4.76 -10.31 -17.31
N ASP A 223 3.94 -10.41 -16.23
CA ASP A 223 2.56 -9.90 -16.26
C ASP A 223 2.46 -8.41 -15.93
N VAL A 224 3.48 -7.83 -15.27
CA VAL A 224 3.47 -6.40 -14.95
C VAL A 224 4.47 -5.64 -15.83
N LEU A 225 5.77 -5.92 -15.75
CA LEU A 225 6.78 -5.13 -16.45
C LEU A 225 6.72 -5.33 -17.96
N LYS A 226 6.87 -6.57 -18.45
CA LYS A 226 6.89 -6.86 -19.89
C LYS A 226 5.56 -6.57 -20.57
N LYS A 227 4.45 -6.96 -19.93
CA LYS A 227 3.11 -6.73 -20.49
C LYS A 227 2.80 -5.25 -20.69
N ASN A 228 3.30 -4.37 -19.83
CA ASN A 228 3.14 -2.93 -19.96
C ASN A 228 4.27 -2.25 -20.76
N GLY A 229 5.21 -3.02 -21.30
CA GLY A 229 6.32 -2.50 -22.11
C GLY A 229 7.27 -1.56 -21.35
N VAL A 230 7.35 -1.71 -20.01
CA VAL A 230 8.19 -0.85 -19.18
C VAL A 230 9.63 -1.36 -19.21
N PRO A 231 10.62 -0.50 -19.52
CA PRO A 231 12.03 -0.88 -19.52
C PRO A 231 12.52 -1.28 -18.13
N PHE A 232 13.22 -2.40 -18.04
CA PHE A 232 13.90 -2.79 -16.81
C PHE A 232 15.18 -3.56 -17.10
N GLU A 233 16.10 -3.55 -16.16
CA GLU A 233 17.31 -4.36 -16.13
C GLU A 233 17.48 -5.04 -14.78
N GLU A 234 18.10 -6.22 -14.77
CA GLU A 234 18.42 -6.98 -13.55
C GLU A 234 19.95 -6.98 -13.37
N VAL A 235 20.40 -6.51 -12.22
CA VAL A 235 21.83 -6.40 -11.86
C VAL A 235 22.08 -6.96 -10.46
N ASP A 236 23.32 -7.31 -10.17
CA ASP A 236 23.74 -7.82 -8.86
C ASP A 236 24.75 -6.90 -8.14
N ARG A 237 25.04 -5.72 -8.71
CA ARG A 237 25.98 -4.73 -8.18
C ARG A 237 25.36 -3.35 -8.12
N LEU A 238 25.16 -2.87 -6.89
CA LEU A 238 24.52 -1.59 -6.62
C LEU A 238 25.35 -0.41 -7.14
N GLU A 239 26.66 -0.44 -6.92
CA GLU A 239 27.58 0.66 -7.17
C GLU A 239 27.64 1.05 -8.66
N GLU A 240 27.44 0.08 -9.55
CA GLU A 240 27.52 0.30 -11.00
C GLU A 240 26.37 1.13 -11.55
N VAL A 241 25.20 1.07 -10.89
CA VAL A 241 23.97 1.71 -11.37
C VAL A 241 23.60 2.99 -10.61
N MET A 242 24.16 3.21 -9.42
CA MET A 242 23.85 4.39 -8.59
C MET A 242 23.98 5.74 -9.31
N PRO A 243 24.94 5.96 -10.23
CA PRO A 243 25.04 7.23 -10.95
C PRO A 243 23.83 7.54 -11.84
N SER A 244 23.07 6.52 -12.26
CA SER A 244 21.94 6.67 -13.18
C SER A 244 20.59 6.72 -12.49
N LEU A 245 20.53 6.47 -11.18
CA LEU A 245 19.26 6.39 -10.44
C LEU A 245 18.74 7.76 -10.03
N ASP A 246 17.45 7.98 -10.19
CA ASP A 246 16.71 9.05 -9.54
C ASP A 246 16.29 8.67 -8.12
N ILE A 247 15.99 7.39 -7.92
CA ILE A 247 15.50 6.83 -6.66
C ILE A 247 16.21 5.51 -6.41
N LEU A 248 16.70 5.32 -5.19
CA LEU A 248 17.13 4.03 -4.65
C LEU A 248 16.16 3.61 -3.54
N TYR A 249 15.36 2.58 -3.81
CA TYR A 249 14.45 1.98 -2.84
C TYR A 249 15.08 0.73 -2.25
N MET A 250 15.54 0.85 -1.01
CA MET A 250 16.19 -0.24 -0.28
C MET A 250 15.15 -1.11 0.41
N THR A 251 15.39 -2.43 0.44
CA THR A 251 14.59 -3.38 1.21
C THR A 251 15.48 -4.29 2.04
N ARG A 252 14.98 -4.70 3.20
CA ARG A 252 15.70 -5.70 4.00
C ARG A 252 15.48 -7.11 3.45
N VAL A 253 16.47 -7.97 3.65
CA VAL A 253 16.32 -9.41 3.45
C VAL A 253 15.48 -9.98 4.60
N GLN A 254 14.31 -10.57 4.29
CA GLN A 254 13.31 -10.98 5.26
C GLN A 254 13.63 -12.37 5.83
N ARG A 255 14.30 -12.47 6.99
CA ARG A 255 14.67 -13.73 7.66
C ARG A 255 13.51 -14.72 7.76
N GLU A 256 12.32 -14.20 8.07
CA GLU A 256 11.08 -14.95 8.26
C GLU A 256 10.57 -15.69 7.00
N ARG A 257 11.18 -15.44 5.84
CA ARG A 257 10.84 -16.07 4.55
C ARG A 257 11.83 -17.17 4.11
N PHE A 258 12.91 -17.36 4.84
CA PHE A 258 13.91 -18.39 4.52
C PHE A 258 13.62 -19.67 5.28
N PHE A 259 13.65 -20.80 4.55
CA PHE A 259 13.59 -22.14 5.15
C PHE A 259 14.94 -22.56 5.74
N ASN A 260 16.04 -22.06 5.17
CA ASN A 260 17.41 -22.36 5.60
C ASN A 260 18.07 -21.09 6.13
N GLU A 261 18.59 -21.13 7.36
CA GLU A 261 19.26 -20.01 8.01
C GLU A 261 20.62 -19.70 7.34
N GLU A 262 21.30 -20.69 6.75
CA GLU A 262 22.56 -20.48 6.03
C GLU A 262 22.38 -19.58 4.82
N ASP A 263 21.30 -19.75 4.06
CA ASP A 263 20.97 -18.89 2.92
C ASP A 263 20.68 -17.46 3.37
N TYR A 264 19.96 -17.27 4.46
CA TYR A 264 19.74 -15.96 5.03
C TYR A 264 21.07 -15.29 5.44
N ILE A 265 21.95 -15.98 6.17
CA ILE A 265 23.23 -15.44 6.62
C ILE A 265 24.11 -15.04 5.42
N ARG A 266 24.10 -15.82 4.34
CA ARG A 266 24.85 -15.53 3.11
C ARG A 266 24.33 -14.28 2.39
N LEU A 267 23.03 -14.03 2.42
CA LEU A 267 22.38 -13.00 1.61
C LEU A 267 22.07 -11.70 2.36
N LYS A 268 21.93 -11.74 3.69
CA LYS A 268 21.48 -10.59 4.51
C LYS A 268 22.38 -9.36 4.39
N ASP A 269 23.69 -9.55 4.19
CA ASP A 269 24.69 -8.48 4.15
C ASP A 269 25.16 -8.16 2.70
N ARG A 270 24.47 -8.70 1.69
CA ARG A 270 24.87 -8.55 0.28
C ARG A 270 24.85 -7.11 -0.18
N PHE A 271 23.83 -6.35 0.25
CA PHE A 271 23.65 -4.96 -0.13
C PHE A 271 23.54 -4.09 1.12
N ILE A 272 24.68 -3.66 1.67
CA ILE A 272 24.70 -2.65 2.73
C ILE A 272 25.00 -1.31 2.08
N LEU A 273 24.09 -0.36 2.21
CA LEU A 273 24.31 1.01 1.78
C LEU A 273 25.13 1.75 2.84
N THR A 274 26.28 2.27 2.42
CA THR A 274 27.24 2.99 3.26
C THR A 274 27.49 4.40 2.70
N PRO A 275 28.07 5.34 3.49
CA PRO A 275 28.47 6.66 2.97
C PRO A 275 29.43 6.58 1.78
N GLU A 276 30.30 5.57 1.75
CA GLU A 276 31.19 5.34 0.61
C GLU A 276 30.39 5.05 -0.66
N LYS A 277 29.40 4.13 -0.58
CA LYS A 277 28.53 3.82 -1.73
C LYS A 277 27.69 5.03 -2.12
N MET A 278 27.22 5.83 -1.18
CA MET A 278 26.50 7.07 -1.45
C MET A 278 27.33 8.08 -2.27
N SER A 279 28.65 8.00 -2.23
CA SER A 279 29.53 8.85 -3.04
C SER A 279 29.44 8.57 -4.56
N TYR A 280 29.02 7.36 -4.95
CA TYR A 280 28.79 7.00 -6.37
C TYR A 280 27.43 7.50 -6.89
N ALA A 281 26.51 7.86 -6.00
CA ALA A 281 25.17 8.22 -6.38
C ALA A 281 25.09 9.60 -7.05
N ASN A 282 24.14 9.71 -7.98
CA ASN A 282 23.74 11.00 -8.52
C ASN A 282 23.39 11.97 -7.38
N PRO A 283 23.86 13.22 -7.39
CA PRO A 283 23.53 14.22 -6.35
C PRO A 283 22.04 14.42 -6.13
N GLY A 284 21.22 14.26 -7.17
CA GLY A 284 19.77 14.35 -7.08
C GLY A 284 19.06 13.05 -6.68
N MET A 285 19.77 11.93 -6.52
CA MET A 285 19.13 10.66 -6.11
C MET A 285 18.56 10.79 -4.70
N ILE A 286 17.42 10.13 -4.45
CA ILE A 286 16.86 9.96 -3.10
C ILE A 286 16.90 8.50 -2.68
N VAL A 287 17.11 8.26 -1.38
CA VAL A 287 17.08 6.92 -0.78
C VAL A 287 15.82 6.74 0.03
N MET A 288 15.03 5.74 -0.35
CA MET A 288 13.78 5.34 0.29
C MET A 288 13.89 3.97 0.96
N HIS A 289 13.10 3.73 2.00
CA HIS A 289 13.01 2.44 2.67
C HIS A 289 11.66 2.31 3.40
N PRO A 290 10.90 1.20 3.27
CA PRO A 290 9.61 1.05 3.92
C PRO A 290 9.70 0.83 5.44
N LEU A 291 10.91 0.66 5.97
CA LEU A 291 11.21 0.35 7.37
C LEU A 291 10.47 -0.91 7.91
N PRO A 292 10.98 -1.65 8.91
CA PRO A 292 12.22 -1.33 9.63
C PRO A 292 13.45 -1.71 8.81
N ARG A 293 14.51 -0.94 8.94
CA ARG A 293 15.83 -1.40 8.52
C ARG A 293 16.48 -2.19 9.66
N VAL A 294 17.42 -3.05 9.33
CA VAL A 294 18.27 -3.78 10.27
C VAL A 294 19.72 -3.35 10.05
N ASN A 295 20.36 -3.82 8.98
CA ASN A 295 21.76 -3.51 8.65
C ASN A 295 21.96 -3.16 7.17
N GLU A 296 20.92 -3.22 6.36
CA GLU A 296 20.99 -2.94 4.91
C GLU A 296 21.24 -1.46 4.58
N ILE A 297 21.09 -0.56 5.55
CA ILE A 297 21.54 0.84 5.49
C ILE A 297 22.30 1.13 6.76
N SER A 298 23.57 1.52 6.65
CA SER A 298 24.36 1.90 7.82
C SER A 298 23.85 3.20 8.45
N VAL A 299 24.04 3.34 9.76
CA VAL A 299 23.48 4.47 10.53
C VAL A 299 24.06 5.81 10.06
N GLU A 300 25.31 5.81 9.60
CA GLU A 300 25.99 7.00 9.11
C GLU A 300 25.35 7.60 7.85
N VAL A 301 24.56 6.82 7.10
CA VAL A 301 23.79 7.29 5.94
C VAL A 301 22.63 8.20 6.36
N ASP A 302 22.19 8.14 7.63
CA ASP A 302 21.09 8.99 8.14
C ASP A 302 21.40 10.48 8.05
N ASP A 303 22.68 10.85 8.08
CA ASP A 303 23.15 12.24 7.97
C ASP A 303 23.24 12.74 6.51
N ASP A 304 23.08 11.86 5.52
CA ASP A 304 23.02 12.25 4.11
C ASP A 304 21.63 12.85 3.79
N PRO A 305 21.55 14.08 3.25
CA PRO A 305 20.27 14.73 2.95
C PRO A 305 19.41 13.98 1.93
N ARG A 306 19.99 13.06 1.17
CA ARG A 306 19.29 12.19 0.22
C ARG A 306 18.60 11.00 0.90
N ALA A 307 18.94 10.70 2.15
CA ALA A 307 18.33 9.64 2.96
C ALA A 307 17.00 10.09 3.54
N ILE A 308 15.90 9.85 2.81
CA ILE A 308 14.59 10.44 3.14
C ILE A 308 13.60 9.45 3.77
N TYR A 309 14.01 8.25 4.16
CA TYR A 309 13.11 7.19 4.64
C TYR A 309 12.40 7.52 5.96
N PHE A 310 12.92 8.42 6.80
CA PHE A 310 12.17 8.92 7.96
C PHE A 310 11.13 9.98 7.55
N LYS A 311 11.47 10.83 6.59
CA LYS A 311 10.53 11.79 5.98
C LYS A 311 9.42 11.04 5.22
N GLN A 312 9.76 9.94 4.52
CA GLN A 312 8.80 9.01 3.93
C GLN A 312 7.78 8.49 4.96
N ALA A 313 8.21 8.15 6.18
CA ALA A 313 7.28 7.74 7.23
C ALA A 313 6.29 8.86 7.62
N GLN A 314 6.74 10.12 7.62
CA GLN A 314 5.88 11.29 7.86
C GLN A 314 4.90 11.52 6.71
N TYR A 315 5.34 11.41 5.46
CA TYR A 315 4.47 11.46 4.29
C TYR A 315 3.34 10.42 4.36
N GLY A 316 3.64 9.27 4.97
CA GLY A 316 2.65 8.24 5.25
C GLY A 316 1.47 8.73 6.10
N VAL A 317 1.66 9.70 7.00
CA VAL A 317 0.56 10.29 7.76
C VAL A 317 -0.32 11.14 6.86
N TYR A 318 0.28 12.04 6.07
CA TYR A 318 -0.48 12.96 5.22
C TYR A 318 -1.31 12.24 4.15
N ILE A 319 -0.74 11.23 3.49
CA ILE A 319 -1.49 10.48 2.48
C ILE A 319 -2.62 9.64 3.10
N ARG A 320 -2.45 9.16 4.35
CA ARG A 320 -3.53 8.47 5.08
C ARG A 320 -4.62 9.44 5.52
N MET A 321 -4.28 10.69 5.86
CA MET A 321 -5.27 11.75 6.10
C MET A 321 -6.11 11.99 4.84
N ALA A 322 -5.48 12.21 3.69
CA ALA A 322 -6.16 12.39 2.41
C ALA A 322 -7.05 11.19 2.04
N LEU A 323 -6.54 9.96 2.23
CA LEU A 323 -7.29 8.73 1.99
C LEU A 323 -8.51 8.59 2.92
N ILE A 324 -8.37 8.88 4.20
CA ILE A 324 -9.48 8.83 5.17
C ILE A 324 -10.56 9.85 4.78
N MET A 325 -10.15 11.07 4.41
CA MET A 325 -11.08 12.09 3.94
C MET A 325 -11.86 11.63 2.70
N ASP A 326 -11.16 11.07 1.71
CA ASP A 326 -11.78 10.60 0.47
C ASP A 326 -12.79 9.46 0.73
N LEU A 327 -12.42 8.47 1.53
CA LEU A 327 -13.28 7.31 1.81
C LEU A 327 -14.48 7.68 2.69
N LEU A 328 -14.37 8.68 3.54
CA LEU A 328 -15.46 9.21 4.35
C LEU A 328 -16.28 10.30 3.64
N GLY A 329 -15.86 10.72 2.42
CA GLY A 329 -16.53 11.82 1.70
C GLY A 329 -16.43 13.16 2.40
N LEU A 330 -15.30 13.42 3.10
CA LEU A 330 -15.05 14.70 3.78
C LEU A 330 -14.45 15.70 2.80
N GLU A 331 -14.97 16.90 2.80
CA GLU A 331 -14.51 17.98 1.91
C GLU A 331 -13.28 18.68 2.50
N GLU A 332 -12.43 19.19 1.61
CA GLU A 332 -11.37 20.11 2.03
C GLU A 332 -11.97 21.41 2.59
N PRO A 333 -11.37 21.97 3.64
CA PRO A 333 -11.81 23.25 4.19
C PRO A 333 -11.73 24.34 3.12
N LYS A 334 -12.82 25.10 2.94
CA LYS A 334 -12.86 26.25 2.02
C LYS A 334 -11.86 27.32 2.47
N CYS A 335 -11.20 27.95 1.52
CA CYS A 335 -10.25 29.05 1.76
C CYS A 335 -10.92 30.24 2.44
#